data_2b153c6a9a3b9a57f95fe79c18d0605d
#
_entry.id   2b153c6a9a3b9a57f95fe79c18d0605d
#
_cell.length_a   1.000
_cell.length_b   1.000
_cell.length_c   1.000
_cell.angle_alpha   90.00
_cell.angle_beta   90.00
_cell.angle_gamma   90.00
#
_symmetry.space_group_name_H-M   'P 1'
#
loop_
_entity.id
_entity.type
_entity.pdbx_description
1 polymer ?
#
loop_
_entity_poly.entity_id
_entity_poly.type
_entity_poly.pdbx_seq_one_letter_code
_entity_poly.pdbx_strand_id
1 'polypeptide(L)'
;MNSPVRLSRFTRDDSRRIGVSFEFFPPNSEEMEKILWESIERLAPLAPDFVSVTYGAGGTTRERTHSTVKRILAETPLTPAAHLTCVAATRDEIDRVVRTYHDVGVRHIVALRGDPVSGAGAKYAPHPGGYSNAAGLVGGIKRITSDFEISVSAYPEKHPDSPTVEADIDMLKAKVDAGASRAITQFFFENDLYFRYLDRVRARGIEIPIVPGILPVQNFKATTGFAKRCGASVPAWLAERFHGLENDAATRKLIAAAVAAEQVFDLVDRGVTTFHFYTMNRADLVFAICHLLGLRPSSLSQRERVPERREGG
;
A
#
# COMPACT_ATOMS: atom_id res chain seq x y z
N MET A 1 8.63 -34.04 -1.84
CA MET A 1 7.26 -34.62 -1.89
C MET A 1 6.29 -33.48 -2.05
N ASN A 2 5.71 -33.33 -3.22
CA ASN A 2 4.76 -32.24 -3.51
C ASN A 2 3.43 -32.55 -2.83
N SER A 3 3.08 -31.80 -1.81
CA SER A 3 1.71 -31.83 -1.27
C SER A 3 0.75 -31.28 -2.31
N PRO A 4 -0.37 -31.96 -2.59
CA PRO A 4 -1.34 -31.45 -3.53
C PRO A 4 -1.96 -30.15 -3.00
N VAL A 5 -2.03 -29.15 -3.88
CA VAL A 5 -2.73 -27.87 -3.63
C VAL A 5 -4.18 -28.18 -3.25
N ARG A 6 -4.54 -28.01 -1.99
CA ARG A 6 -5.93 -28.20 -1.54
C ARG A 6 -6.73 -26.91 -1.81
N LEU A 7 -7.35 -26.86 -2.98
CA LEU A 7 -8.32 -25.80 -3.34
C LEU A 7 -9.61 -25.80 -2.51
N SER A 8 -9.80 -26.77 -1.60
CA SER A 8 -11.07 -27.01 -0.90
C SER A 8 -11.17 -26.43 0.51
N ARG A 9 -10.25 -25.55 0.96
CA ARG A 9 -10.22 -25.05 2.34
C ARG A 9 -10.95 -23.73 2.60
N PHE A 10 -11.55 -23.11 1.60
CA PHE A 10 -12.39 -21.94 1.83
C PHE A 10 -13.88 -22.30 2.05
N THR A 11 -14.14 -23.22 2.94
CA THR A 11 -15.42 -23.21 3.64
C THR A 11 -15.32 -22.06 4.65
N ARG A 12 -16.20 -21.06 4.53
CA ARG A 12 -16.36 -19.95 5.44
C ARG A 12 -16.25 -20.41 6.90
N ASP A 13 -15.07 -20.26 7.48
CA ASP A 13 -15.00 -19.99 8.90
C ASP A 13 -15.28 -18.49 9.03
N ASP A 14 -16.50 -18.12 9.34
CA ASP A 14 -16.99 -16.74 9.48
C ASP A 14 -16.25 -15.96 10.61
N SER A 15 -15.30 -16.60 11.29
CA SER A 15 -14.57 -16.01 12.43
C SER A 15 -13.38 -15.11 12.03
N ARG A 16 -12.89 -15.19 10.78
CA ARG A 16 -11.72 -14.39 10.33
C ARG A 16 -12.10 -13.44 9.19
N ARG A 17 -12.51 -12.23 9.57
CA ARG A 17 -12.69 -11.16 8.59
C ARG A 17 -11.34 -10.75 8.01
N ILE A 18 -11.17 -10.90 6.69
CA ILE A 18 -10.02 -10.38 5.95
C ILE A 18 -10.22 -8.88 5.74
N GLY A 19 -9.26 -8.09 6.25
CA GLY A 19 -9.16 -6.65 5.99
C GLY A 19 -8.28 -6.37 4.79
N VAL A 20 -8.64 -5.38 3.99
CA VAL A 20 -7.85 -4.96 2.84
C VAL A 20 -7.74 -3.44 2.78
N SER A 21 -6.63 -2.96 2.24
CA SER A 21 -6.42 -1.57 1.89
C SER A 21 -5.74 -1.46 0.52
N PHE A 22 -5.95 -0.34 -0.16
CA PHE A 22 -5.50 -0.17 -1.55
C PHE A 22 -4.66 1.10 -1.68
N GLU A 23 -3.54 1.01 -2.40
CA GLU A 23 -2.72 2.16 -2.75
C GLU A 23 -2.98 2.61 -4.18
N PHE A 24 -3.13 3.91 -4.36
CA PHE A 24 -3.31 4.57 -5.64
C PHE A 24 -2.25 5.65 -5.86
N PHE A 25 -1.97 5.93 -7.14
CA PHE A 25 -1.11 7.03 -7.56
C PHE A 25 -1.96 8.23 -7.99
N PRO A 26 -1.59 9.46 -7.59
CA PRO A 26 -2.30 10.65 -8.07
C PRO A 26 -2.07 10.81 -9.59
N PRO A 27 -3.10 11.15 -10.37
CA PRO A 27 -3.01 11.24 -11.81
C PRO A 27 -2.18 12.45 -12.25
N ASN A 28 -1.56 12.37 -13.44
CA ASN A 28 -0.85 13.49 -14.06
C ASN A 28 -1.42 13.85 -15.45
N SER A 29 -2.48 13.20 -15.87
CA SER A 29 -3.24 13.47 -17.09
C SER A 29 -4.71 13.09 -16.88
N GLU A 30 -5.61 13.61 -17.73
CA GLU A 30 -7.03 13.26 -17.72
C GLU A 30 -7.26 11.76 -17.94
N GLU A 31 -6.48 11.12 -18.81
CA GLU A 31 -6.55 9.68 -19.02
C GLU A 31 -6.18 8.90 -17.75
N MET A 32 -5.11 9.28 -17.06
CA MET A 32 -4.74 8.66 -15.80
C MET A 32 -5.77 8.91 -14.70
N GLU A 33 -6.42 10.06 -14.70
CA GLU A 33 -7.51 10.37 -13.78
C GLU A 33 -8.70 9.44 -14.01
N LYS A 34 -9.11 9.23 -15.26
CA LYS A 34 -10.16 8.28 -15.61
C LYS A 34 -9.82 6.86 -15.13
N ILE A 35 -8.60 6.38 -15.42
CA ILE A 35 -8.13 5.05 -14.97
C ILE A 35 -8.16 4.93 -13.43
N LEU A 36 -7.75 5.97 -12.72
CA LEU A 36 -7.80 6.01 -11.27
C LEU A 36 -9.24 5.87 -10.75
N TRP A 37 -10.18 6.66 -11.30
CA TRP A 37 -11.57 6.62 -10.85
C TRP A 37 -12.24 5.31 -11.20
N GLU A 38 -12.03 4.75 -12.37
CA GLU A 38 -12.48 3.39 -12.72
C GLU A 38 -11.96 2.33 -11.72
N SER A 39 -10.70 2.49 -11.27
CA SER A 39 -10.12 1.59 -10.28
C SER A 39 -10.73 1.78 -8.89
N ILE A 40 -10.96 3.01 -8.46
CA ILE A 40 -11.61 3.33 -7.18
C ILE A 40 -13.05 2.78 -7.18
N GLU A 41 -13.83 3.07 -8.22
CA GLU A 41 -15.21 2.58 -8.35
C GLU A 41 -15.29 1.05 -8.35
N ARG A 42 -14.31 0.38 -8.93
CA ARG A 42 -14.23 -1.09 -8.96
C ARG A 42 -13.94 -1.68 -7.59
N LEU A 43 -13.09 -1.04 -6.79
CA LEU A 43 -12.60 -1.56 -5.52
C LEU A 43 -13.40 -1.07 -4.31
N ALA A 44 -14.01 0.11 -4.37
CA ALA A 44 -14.78 0.68 -3.26
C ALA A 44 -15.89 -0.25 -2.71
N PRO A 45 -16.64 -1.01 -3.55
CA PRO A 45 -17.66 -1.92 -3.04
C PRO A 45 -17.13 -3.08 -2.19
N LEU A 46 -15.81 -3.33 -2.19
CA LEU A 46 -15.17 -4.32 -1.31
C LEU A 46 -15.03 -3.82 0.13
N ALA A 47 -15.42 -2.56 0.40
CA ALA A 47 -15.35 -1.91 1.71
C ALA A 47 -13.96 -2.02 2.37
N PRO A 48 -12.89 -1.50 1.72
CA PRO A 48 -11.56 -1.53 2.29
C PRO A 48 -11.48 -0.72 3.59
N ASP A 49 -10.56 -1.10 4.48
CA ASP A 49 -10.31 -0.38 5.73
C ASP A 49 -9.89 1.08 5.46
N PHE A 50 -9.09 1.28 4.43
CA PHE A 50 -8.72 2.61 3.90
C PHE A 50 -8.16 2.49 2.48
N VAL A 51 -8.03 3.61 1.81
CA VAL A 51 -7.29 3.73 0.55
C VAL A 51 -6.20 4.78 0.69
N SER A 52 -4.98 4.50 0.23
CA SER A 52 -3.89 5.46 0.30
C SER A 52 -3.60 6.10 -1.05
N VAL A 53 -3.18 7.35 -1.04
CA VAL A 53 -2.75 8.07 -2.24
C VAL A 53 -1.30 8.47 -2.08
N THR A 54 -0.45 8.02 -3.00
CA THR A 54 0.99 8.24 -2.93
C THR A 54 1.37 9.71 -3.10
N TYR A 55 2.55 10.03 -2.57
CA TYR A 55 3.14 11.36 -2.64
C TYR A 55 4.46 11.22 -3.43
N GLY A 56 4.66 12.02 -4.46
CA GLY A 56 5.84 11.88 -5.31
C GLY A 56 7.14 11.97 -4.52
N ALA A 57 8.11 11.15 -4.88
CA ALA A 57 9.39 10.96 -4.17
C ALA A 57 10.05 12.31 -4.00
N GLY A 58 10.12 13.31 -4.38
CA GLY A 58 10.69 14.63 -4.06
C GLY A 58 9.67 15.67 -3.64
N GLY A 59 8.44 15.28 -3.26
CA GLY A 59 7.37 16.25 -2.96
C GLY A 59 6.72 16.87 -4.21
N THR A 60 7.01 16.36 -5.40
CA THR A 60 6.60 16.94 -6.69
C THR A 60 5.12 16.76 -7.02
N THR A 61 4.40 15.88 -6.34
CA THR A 61 2.98 15.61 -6.56
C THR A 61 2.07 16.14 -5.43
N ARG A 62 2.58 17.02 -4.57
CA ARG A 62 1.88 17.51 -3.37
C ARG A 62 0.44 17.94 -3.66
N GLU A 63 0.26 18.82 -4.62
CA GLU A 63 -1.06 19.37 -4.97
C GLU A 63 -1.97 18.29 -5.56
N ARG A 64 -1.44 17.41 -6.41
CA ARG A 64 -2.21 16.32 -7.02
C ARG A 64 -2.66 15.29 -5.98
N THR A 65 -1.78 14.94 -5.05
CA THR A 65 -2.14 14.06 -3.92
C THR A 65 -3.25 14.69 -3.08
N HIS A 66 -3.11 15.98 -2.75
CA HIS A 66 -4.10 16.70 -1.97
C HIS A 66 -5.47 16.76 -2.68
N SER A 67 -5.51 17.11 -3.97
CA SER A 67 -6.76 17.17 -4.73
C SER A 67 -7.41 15.80 -4.87
N THR A 68 -6.63 14.74 -5.12
CA THR A 68 -7.13 13.36 -5.19
C THR A 68 -7.73 12.91 -3.86
N VAL A 69 -7.03 13.12 -2.75
CA VAL A 69 -7.51 12.77 -1.41
C VAL A 69 -8.79 13.52 -1.06
N LYS A 70 -8.84 14.82 -1.33
CA LYS A 70 -10.04 15.65 -1.11
C LYS A 70 -11.22 15.18 -1.93
N ARG A 71 -11.00 14.78 -3.18
CA ARG A 71 -12.04 14.27 -4.06
C ARG A 71 -12.56 12.91 -3.58
N ILE A 72 -11.68 12.01 -3.14
CA ILE A 72 -12.08 10.72 -2.53
C ILE A 72 -13.00 10.96 -1.32
N LEU A 73 -12.64 11.90 -0.43
CA LEU A 73 -13.46 12.27 0.72
C LEU A 73 -14.85 12.81 0.34
N ALA A 74 -14.91 13.61 -0.74
CA ALA A 74 -16.14 14.28 -1.13
C ALA A 74 -17.10 13.38 -1.93
N GLU A 75 -16.57 12.46 -2.74
CA GLU A 75 -17.33 11.72 -3.75
C GLU A 75 -17.50 10.23 -3.42
N THR A 76 -16.85 9.73 -2.36
CA THR A 76 -16.90 8.30 -2.02
C THR A 76 -17.08 8.07 -0.52
N PRO A 77 -17.56 6.90 -0.08
CA PRO A 77 -17.61 6.53 1.34
C PRO A 77 -16.25 6.01 1.87
N LEU A 78 -15.19 6.09 1.09
CA LEU A 78 -13.88 5.56 1.46
C LEU A 78 -13.15 6.46 2.46
N THR A 79 -12.34 5.85 3.30
CA THR A 79 -11.43 6.55 4.21
C THR A 79 -10.07 6.74 3.51
N PRO A 80 -9.71 7.94 3.04
CA PRO A 80 -8.42 8.14 2.42
C PRO A 80 -7.30 8.33 3.45
N ALA A 81 -6.14 7.73 3.16
CA ALA A 81 -4.87 7.97 3.81
C ALA A 81 -3.96 8.78 2.87
N ALA A 82 -3.52 9.95 3.30
CA ALA A 82 -2.61 10.77 2.51
C ALA A 82 -1.16 10.35 2.79
N HIS A 83 -0.38 10.01 1.75
CA HIS A 83 1.06 9.91 1.94
C HIS A 83 1.64 11.29 2.20
N LEU A 84 2.62 11.36 3.08
CA LEU A 84 3.36 12.58 3.40
C LEU A 84 4.82 12.25 3.61
N THR A 85 5.71 12.98 2.91
CA THR A 85 7.15 12.83 3.05
C THR A 85 7.77 14.04 3.72
N CYS A 86 8.90 13.85 4.41
CA CYS A 86 9.66 14.95 5.00
C CYS A 86 10.84 15.42 4.14
N VAL A 87 11.07 14.81 2.98
CA VAL A 87 12.16 15.16 2.09
C VAL A 87 11.99 16.58 1.53
N ALA A 88 13.10 17.31 1.42
CA ALA A 88 13.20 18.62 0.75
C ALA A 88 12.20 19.68 1.23
N ALA A 89 11.74 19.61 2.49
CA ALA A 89 10.78 20.56 3.04
C ALA A 89 11.15 20.96 4.49
N THR A 90 10.83 22.18 4.85
CA THR A 90 10.92 22.66 6.23
C THR A 90 9.83 22.05 7.11
N ARG A 91 10.02 22.09 8.43
CA ARG A 91 8.99 21.67 9.39
C ARG A 91 7.71 22.49 9.22
N ASP A 92 7.83 23.81 9.07
CA ASP A 92 6.69 24.69 8.91
C ASP A 92 5.86 24.40 7.66
N GLU A 93 6.51 24.01 6.55
CA GLU A 93 5.81 23.59 5.33
C GLU A 93 5.05 22.29 5.55
N ILE A 94 5.69 21.30 6.18
CA ILE A 94 5.07 20.02 6.50
C ILE A 94 3.91 20.21 7.47
N ASP A 95 4.11 20.99 8.54
CA ASP A 95 3.11 21.26 9.57
C ASP A 95 1.89 21.98 9.00
N ARG A 96 2.07 22.87 8.01
CA ARG A 96 0.95 23.47 7.26
C ARG A 96 0.18 22.44 6.47
N VAL A 97 0.87 21.53 5.78
CA VAL A 97 0.21 20.45 5.02
C VAL A 97 -0.59 19.53 5.97
N VAL A 98 -0.03 19.18 7.12
CA VAL A 98 -0.72 18.37 8.13
C VAL A 98 -2.01 19.05 8.61
N ARG A 99 -1.95 20.36 8.93
CA ARG A 99 -3.16 21.12 9.31
C ARG A 99 -4.17 21.16 8.18
N THR A 100 -3.73 21.40 6.94
CA THR A 100 -4.62 21.40 5.76
C THR A 100 -5.33 20.06 5.59
N TYR A 101 -4.63 18.93 5.77
CA TYR A 101 -5.27 17.61 5.74
C TYR A 101 -6.28 17.43 6.86
N HIS A 102 -5.94 17.86 8.08
CA HIS A 102 -6.85 17.80 9.22
C HIS A 102 -8.13 18.62 8.98
N ASP A 103 -7.98 19.86 8.48
CA ASP A 103 -9.08 20.80 8.23
C ASP A 103 -10.06 20.29 7.17
N VAL A 104 -9.58 19.55 6.15
CA VAL A 104 -10.45 18.95 5.13
C VAL A 104 -11.02 17.58 5.54
N GLY A 105 -10.73 17.10 6.75
CA GLY A 105 -11.31 15.87 7.29
C GLY A 105 -10.47 14.61 7.11
N VAL A 106 -9.24 14.69 6.58
CA VAL A 106 -8.32 13.53 6.56
C VAL A 106 -7.94 13.17 8.00
N ARG A 107 -8.00 11.88 8.31
CA ARG A 107 -7.64 11.35 9.64
C ARG A 107 -6.60 10.24 9.59
N HIS A 108 -6.06 9.92 8.40
CA HIS A 108 -5.03 8.92 8.24
C HIS A 108 -3.89 9.45 7.37
N ILE A 109 -2.66 9.32 7.85
CA ILE A 109 -1.44 9.70 7.12
C ILE A 109 -0.53 8.48 6.99
N VAL A 110 0.03 8.26 5.80
CA VAL A 110 1.16 7.36 5.59
C VAL A 110 2.43 8.21 5.62
N ALA A 111 3.14 8.18 6.77
CA ALA A 111 4.31 9.01 7.00
C ALA A 111 5.59 8.34 6.53
N LEU A 112 6.27 8.96 5.58
CA LEU A 112 7.46 8.45 4.91
C LEU A 112 8.62 9.45 5.00
N ARG A 113 9.84 8.96 4.85
CA ARG A 113 11.01 9.84 4.70
C ARG A 113 10.97 10.58 3.36
N GLY A 114 10.63 9.87 2.31
CA GLY A 114 10.77 10.27 0.92
C GLY A 114 12.16 9.95 0.37
N ASP A 115 12.26 9.91 -0.97
CA ASP A 115 13.51 9.68 -1.68
C ASP A 115 14.25 10.99 -1.95
N PRO A 116 15.59 10.96 -2.13
CA PRO A 116 16.34 12.13 -2.49
C PRO A 116 15.80 12.77 -3.77
N VAL A 117 15.79 14.11 -3.84
CA VAL A 117 15.34 14.87 -5.02
C VAL A 117 16.17 14.53 -6.27
N SER A 118 17.43 14.17 -6.08
CA SER A 118 18.35 13.72 -7.13
C SER A 118 18.06 12.31 -7.67
N GLY A 119 17.03 11.65 -7.14
CA GLY A 119 16.58 10.34 -7.59
C GLY A 119 17.05 9.16 -6.73
N ALA A 120 16.50 7.98 -7.03
CA ALA A 120 16.83 6.74 -6.33
C ALA A 120 18.32 6.40 -6.48
N GLY A 121 18.96 6.04 -5.36
CA GLY A 121 20.41 5.73 -5.31
C GLY A 121 21.31 6.91 -4.93
N ALA A 122 20.79 8.13 -4.88
CA ALA A 122 21.51 9.25 -4.31
C ALA A 122 21.48 9.20 -2.77
N LYS A 123 22.53 9.74 -2.13
CA LYS A 123 22.57 9.79 -0.67
C LYS A 123 21.50 10.74 -0.14
N TYR A 124 20.67 10.25 0.75
CA TYR A 124 19.68 11.07 1.42
C TYR A 124 20.36 12.11 2.32
N ALA A 125 19.89 13.36 2.24
CA ALA A 125 20.22 14.42 3.18
C ALA A 125 18.91 15.12 3.61
N PRO A 126 18.64 15.23 4.91
CA PRO A 126 17.48 15.97 5.38
C PRO A 126 17.62 17.47 5.07
N HIS A 127 16.50 18.15 4.83
CA HIS A 127 16.50 19.62 4.77
C HIS A 127 16.96 20.21 6.11
N PRO A 128 17.87 21.19 6.16
CA PRO A 128 18.41 21.73 7.44
C PRO A 128 17.33 22.19 8.43
N GLY A 129 16.23 22.75 7.94
CA GLY A 129 15.06 23.15 8.75
C GLY A 129 13.94 22.13 8.81
N GLY A 130 14.15 20.90 8.28
CA GLY A 130 13.12 19.88 8.14
C GLY A 130 13.10 18.83 9.25
N TYR A 131 12.25 17.85 9.11
CA TYR A 131 12.30 16.60 9.87
C TYR A 131 13.41 15.70 9.29
N SER A 132 14.26 15.17 10.16
CA SER A 132 15.43 14.39 9.72
C SER A 132 15.09 13.03 9.11
N ASN A 133 13.96 12.45 9.51
CA ASN A 133 13.51 11.12 9.09
C ASN A 133 12.00 10.94 9.36
N ALA A 134 11.48 9.75 9.03
CA ALA A 134 10.07 9.44 9.22
C ALA A 134 9.65 9.42 10.71
N ALA A 135 10.52 9.03 11.65
CA ALA A 135 10.20 9.07 13.07
C ALA A 135 10.00 10.52 13.56
N GLY A 136 10.89 11.43 13.14
CA GLY A 136 10.73 12.85 13.40
C GLY A 136 9.45 13.43 12.81
N LEU A 137 9.07 13.01 11.59
CA LEU A 137 7.81 13.40 10.95
C LEU A 137 6.60 12.90 11.76
N VAL A 138 6.58 11.62 12.16
CA VAL A 138 5.50 11.04 12.99
C VAL A 138 5.32 11.84 14.28
N GLY A 139 6.40 12.11 15.00
CA GLY A 139 6.36 12.93 16.22
C GLY A 139 5.89 14.38 15.95
N GLY A 140 6.24 14.94 14.79
CA GLY A 140 5.74 16.23 14.32
C GLY A 140 4.23 16.25 14.13
N ILE A 141 3.69 15.26 13.41
CA ILE A 141 2.26 15.11 13.17
C ILE A 141 1.51 14.97 14.50
N LYS A 142 1.99 14.11 15.41
CA LYS A 142 1.36 13.87 16.72
C LYS A 142 1.40 15.09 17.65
N ARG A 143 2.37 15.99 17.50
CA ARG A 143 2.37 17.28 18.24
C ARG A 143 1.33 18.27 17.73
N ILE A 144 0.95 18.20 16.45
CA ILE A 144 -0.09 19.08 15.88
C ILE A 144 -1.46 18.60 16.34
N THR A 145 -1.74 17.30 16.23
CA THR A 145 -2.97 16.68 16.72
C THR A 145 -2.77 15.18 16.94
N SER A 146 -3.45 14.63 17.94
CA SER A 146 -3.49 13.19 18.22
C SER A 146 -4.43 12.42 17.29
N ASP A 147 -5.30 13.12 16.54
CA ASP A 147 -6.43 12.54 15.79
C ASP A 147 -6.02 11.70 14.60
N PHE A 148 -4.81 11.89 14.08
CA PHE A 148 -4.34 11.09 12.96
C PHE A 148 -3.98 9.67 13.38
N GLU A 149 -4.53 8.70 12.65
CA GLU A 149 -3.92 7.39 12.51
C GLU A 149 -2.69 7.51 11.61
N ILE A 150 -1.56 6.92 12.02
CA ILE A 150 -0.31 7.04 11.26
C ILE A 150 0.21 5.67 10.88
N SER A 151 0.20 5.39 9.58
CA SER A 151 0.92 4.26 9.00
C SER A 151 2.32 4.66 8.58
N VAL A 152 3.27 3.73 8.69
CA VAL A 152 4.67 3.93 8.30
C VAL A 152 5.15 2.76 7.45
N SER A 153 6.25 2.95 6.72
CA SER A 153 6.87 1.86 5.95
C SER A 153 7.67 0.90 6.84
N ALA A 154 7.66 -0.38 6.45
CA ALA A 154 8.50 -1.44 6.98
C ALA A 154 9.15 -2.23 5.83
N TYR A 155 10.28 -2.90 6.05
CA TYR A 155 11.06 -3.52 4.99
C TYR A 155 11.45 -4.94 5.37
N PRO A 156 10.74 -5.97 4.87
CA PRO A 156 11.02 -7.38 5.21
C PRO A 156 12.43 -7.82 4.84
N GLU A 157 13.02 -7.25 3.80
CA GLU A 157 14.39 -7.55 3.37
C GLU A 157 15.40 -6.56 3.92
N LYS A 158 15.22 -5.30 3.74
CA LYS A 158 15.97 -4.15 4.29
C LYS A 158 15.73 -2.92 3.39
N HIS A 159 15.61 -1.74 3.96
CA HIS A 159 15.65 -0.50 3.18
C HIS A 159 17.03 -0.36 2.48
N PRO A 160 17.09 0.03 1.20
CA PRO A 160 18.39 0.17 0.48
C PRO A 160 19.43 1.01 1.21
N ASP A 161 19.02 2.10 1.86
CA ASP A 161 19.94 3.01 2.58
C ASP A 161 20.25 2.55 4.01
N SER A 162 19.59 1.53 4.56
CA SER A 162 19.88 1.06 5.90
C SER A 162 21.15 0.21 5.91
N PRO A 163 22.04 0.39 6.89
CA PRO A 163 23.29 -0.39 6.96
C PRO A 163 23.00 -1.87 7.26
N THR A 164 22.06 -2.17 8.14
CA THR A 164 21.68 -3.53 8.54
C THR A 164 20.17 -3.65 8.68
N VAL A 165 19.67 -4.88 8.77
CA VAL A 165 18.25 -5.16 9.07
C VAL A 165 17.89 -4.68 10.47
N GLU A 166 18.80 -4.82 11.43
CA GLU A 166 18.60 -4.38 12.81
C GLU A 166 18.43 -2.85 12.89
N ALA A 167 19.28 -2.11 12.20
CA ALA A 167 19.15 -0.64 12.12
C ALA A 167 17.82 -0.20 11.50
N ASP A 168 17.30 -0.98 10.55
CA ASP A 168 16.00 -0.72 9.93
C ASP A 168 14.84 -1.02 10.89
N ILE A 169 14.94 -2.09 11.68
CA ILE A 169 13.98 -2.41 12.74
C ILE A 169 14.05 -1.37 13.88
N ASP A 170 15.25 -0.89 14.26
CA ASP A 170 15.39 0.21 15.22
C ASP A 170 14.75 1.49 14.73
N MET A 171 14.84 1.79 13.44
CA MET A 171 14.11 2.91 12.83
C MET A 171 12.60 2.70 12.88
N LEU A 172 12.11 1.47 12.65
CA LEU A 172 10.69 1.15 12.82
C LEU A 172 10.26 1.36 14.27
N LYS A 173 11.05 0.89 15.23
CA LYS A 173 10.80 1.12 16.68
C LYS A 173 10.68 2.62 16.99
N ALA A 174 11.61 3.42 16.47
CA ALA A 174 11.57 4.86 16.66
C ALA A 174 10.31 5.52 16.06
N LYS A 175 9.81 5.04 14.93
CA LYS A 175 8.53 5.50 14.34
C LYS A 175 7.35 5.13 15.24
N VAL A 176 7.34 3.91 15.81
CA VAL A 176 6.30 3.44 16.73
C VAL A 176 6.31 4.24 18.03
N ASP A 177 7.48 4.46 18.62
CA ASP A 177 7.63 5.25 19.83
C ASP A 177 7.23 6.74 19.63
N ALA A 178 7.36 7.23 18.40
CA ALA A 178 6.87 8.55 18.01
C ALA A 178 5.35 8.61 17.80
N GLY A 179 4.63 7.49 17.76
CA GLY A 179 3.17 7.42 17.66
C GLY A 179 2.61 6.80 16.39
N ALA A 180 3.41 6.06 15.62
CA ALA A 180 2.88 5.25 14.52
C ALA A 180 2.04 4.09 15.06
N SER A 181 0.88 3.82 14.44
CA SER A 181 -0.10 2.83 14.87
C SER A 181 -0.17 1.60 13.95
N ARG A 182 0.44 1.65 12.78
CA ARG A 182 0.49 0.56 11.78
C ARG A 182 1.77 0.68 10.95
N ALA A 183 2.32 -0.46 10.53
CA ALA A 183 3.37 -0.50 9.52
C ALA A 183 2.90 -1.28 8.29
N ILE A 184 3.17 -0.75 7.10
CA ILE A 184 2.90 -1.38 5.81
C ILE A 184 4.25 -1.80 5.24
N THR A 185 4.39 -3.08 4.87
CA THR A 185 5.68 -3.54 4.35
C THR A 185 5.89 -3.12 2.90
N GLN A 186 7.14 -2.92 2.52
CA GLN A 186 7.53 -3.01 1.11
C GLN A 186 7.08 -4.37 0.57
N PHE A 187 6.70 -4.44 -0.71
CA PHE A 187 6.33 -5.71 -1.32
C PHE A 187 7.51 -6.70 -1.33
N PHE A 188 7.18 -7.95 -1.29
CA PHE A 188 8.11 -9.09 -1.32
C PHE A 188 7.44 -10.23 -2.12
N PHE A 189 8.22 -11.22 -2.54
CA PHE A 189 7.69 -12.36 -3.30
C PHE A 189 7.86 -13.70 -2.57
N GLU A 190 8.63 -13.74 -1.48
CA GLU A 190 8.82 -14.92 -0.64
C GLU A 190 8.26 -14.67 0.76
N ASN A 191 7.19 -15.38 1.12
CA ASN A 191 6.47 -15.15 2.39
C ASN A 191 7.33 -15.42 3.63
N ASP A 192 8.33 -16.28 3.54
CA ASP A 192 9.26 -16.53 4.64
C ASP A 192 10.10 -15.30 5.01
N LEU A 193 10.33 -14.38 4.09
CA LEU A 193 10.98 -13.09 4.39
C LEU A 193 10.11 -12.26 5.34
N TYR A 194 8.81 -12.21 5.08
CA TYR A 194 7.85 -11.49 5.93
C TYR A 194 7.79 -12.10 7.34
N PHE A 195 7.69 -13.42 7.47
CA PHE A 195 7.59 -14.03 8.80
C PHE A 195 8.87 -13.93 9.60
N ARG A 196 10.04 -14.14 8.99
CA ARG A 196 11.32 -13.89 9.65
C ARG A 196 11.49 -12.44 10.11
N TYR A 197 11.01 -11.49 9.29
CA TYR A 197 10.99 -10.09 9.66
C TYR A 197 10.04 -9.84 10.84
N LEU A 198 8.83 -10.40 10.79
CA LEU A 198 7.84 -10.26 11.86
C LEU A 198 8.37 -10.76 13.20
N ASP A 199 9.04 -11.90 13.21
CA ASP A 199 9.67 -12.45 14.43
C ASP A 199 10.71 -11.48 15.02
N ARG A 200 11.55 -10.88 14.19
CA ARG A 200 12.55 -9.89 14.61
C ARG A 200 11.90 -8.61 15.15
N VAL A 201 10.84 -8.16 14.50
CA VAL A 201 10.06 -6.98 14.91
C VAL A 201 9.42 -7.21 16.27
N ARG A 202 8.83 -8.39 16.50
CA ARG A 202 8.25 -8.77 17.79
C ARG A 202 9.31 -8.90 18.87
N ALA A 203 10.48 -9.46 18.57
CA ALA A 203 11.61 -9.54 19.50
C ALA A 203 12.14 -8.16 19.95
N ARG A 204 11.87 -7.08 19.17
CA ARG A 204 12.18 -5.69 19.54
C ARG A 204 11.04 -4.98 20.31
N GLY A 205 10.00 -5.73 20.72
CA GLY A 205 8.86 -5.18 21.47
C GLY A 205 7.98 -4.25 20.64
N ILE A 206 7.90 -4.46 19.33
CA ILE A 206 7.01 -3.72 18.42
C ILE A 206 5.73 -4.55 18.25
N GLU A 207 4.61 -4.07 18.81
CA GLU A 207 3.34 -4.79 18.85
C GLU A 207 2.30 -4.30 17.82
N ILE A 208 2.55 -3.17 17.15
CA ILE A 208 1.61 -2.65 16.14
C ILE A 208 1.41 -3.65 14.99
N PRO A 209 0.27 -3.58 14.27
CA PRO A 209 0.07 -4.38 13.07
C PRO A 209 1.17 -4.13 12.02
N ILE A 210 1.74 -5.22 11.51
CA ILE A 210 2.66 -5.21 10.36
C ILE A 210 1.89 -5.80 9.18
N VAL A 211 1.39 -4.93 8.32
CA VAL A 211 0.52 -5.31 7.20
C VAL A 211 1.38 -5.63 5.97
N PRO A 212 1.31 -6.86 5.41
CA PRO A 212 2.05 -7.19 4.21
C PRO A 212 1.56 -6.38 3.01
N GLY A 213 2.50 -5.75 2.32
CA GLY A 213 2.29 -5.08 1.04
C GLY A 213 2.38 -6.08 -0.12
N ILE A 214 1.32 -6.19 -0.91
CA ILE A 214 1.21 -7.14 -2.02
C ILE A 214 1.23 -6.39 -3.35
N LEU A 215 2.17 -6.74 -4.22
CA LEU A 215 2.27 -6.18 -5.57
C LEU A 215 1.97 -7.27 -6.62
N PRO A 216 0.78 -7.28 -7.23
CA PRO A 216 0.50 -8.19 -8.34
C PRO A 216 1.39 -7.88 -9.55
N VAL A 217 2.09 -8.89 -10.07
CA VAL A 217 3.09 -8.75 -11.14
C VAL A 217 2.42 -8.62 -12.50
N GLN A 218 1.97 -7.43 -12.87
CA GLN A 218 1.30 -7.19 -14.16
C GLN A 218 2.26 -7.12 -15.35
N ASN A 219 3.47 -6.62 -15.12
CA ASN A 219 4.56 -6.54 -16.08
C ASN A 219 5.85 -6.95 -15.39
N PHE A 220 6.35 -8.14 -15.69
CA PHE A 220 7.51 -8.71 -15.00
C PHE A 220 8.77 -7.83 -15.14
N LYS A 221 9.07 -7.34 -16.36
CA LYS A 221 10.23 -6.46 -16.60
C LYS A 221 10.17 -5.15 -15.80
N ALA A 222 9.00 -4.51 -15.80
CA ALA A 222 8.80 -3.28 -15.01
C ALA A 222 8.87 -3.56 -13.51
N THR A 223 8.28 -4.66 -13.05
CA THR A 223 8.31 -5.09 -11.64
C THR A 223 9.73 -5.40 -11.18
N THR A 224 10.54 -6.09 -11.97
CA THR A 224 11.94 -6.37 -11.65
C THR A 224 12.76 -5.07 -11.51
N GLY A 225 12.59 -4.13 -12.42
CA GLY A 225 13.22 -2.81 -12.33
C GLY A 225 12.79 -2.01 -11.10
N PHE A 226 11.51 -2.12 -10.72
CA PHE A 226 10.98 -1.49 -9.53
C PHE A 226 11.48 -2.16 -8.24
N ALA A 227 11.45 -3.49 -8.19
CA ALA A 227 11.97 -4.28 -7.05
C ALA A 227 13.42 -3.93 -6.72
N LYS A 228 14.28 -3.86 -7.75
CA LYS A 228 15.67 -3.46 -7.58
C LYS A 228 15.84 -2.09 -6.90
N ARG A 229 15.00 -1.10 -7.27
CA ARG A 229 15.05 0.24 -6.65
C ARG A 229 14.55 0.22 -5.21
N CYS A 230 13.59 -0.63 -4.91
CA CYS A 230 12.98 -0.75 -3.59
C CYS A 230 13.75 -1.68 -2.62
N GLY A 231 14.80 -2.37 -3.10
CA GLY A 231 15.54 -3.34 -2.31
C GLY A 231 14.79 -4.66 -2.08
N ALA A 232 13.79 -4.95 -2.92
CA ALA A 232 13.08 -6.22 -2.90
C ALA A 232 13.73 -7.21 -3.86
N SER A 233 13.94 -8.46 -3.42
CA SER A 233 14.47 -9.53 -4.25
C SER A 233 13.42 -10.08 -5.20
N VAL A 234 13.86 -10.52 -6.37
CA VAL A 234 13.03 -11.22 -7.35
C VAL A 234 13.54 -12.65 -7.46
N PRO A 235 12.84 -13.65 -6.91
CA PRO A 235 13.31 -15.02 -6.90
C PRO A 235 13.27 -15.64 -8.30
N ALA A 236 14.15 -16.62 -8.56
CA ALA A 236 14.27 -17.28 -9.85
C ALA A 236 12.96 -17.92 -10.31
N TRP A 237 12.23 -18.55 -9.39
CA TRP A 237 10.94 -19.20 -9.71
C TRP A 237 9.92 -18.20 -10.27
N LEU A 238 9.96 -16.93 -9.82
CA LEU A 238 9.06 -15.90 -10.33
C LEU A 238 9.41 -15.53 -11.77
N ALA A 239 10.71 -15.44 -12.10
CA ALA A 239 11.16 -15.22 -13.47
C ALA A 239 10.72 -16.36 -14.41
N GLU A 240 10.85 -17.61 -13.95
CA GLU A 240 10.42 -18.79 -14.71
C GLU A 240 8.92 -18.79 -15.03
N ARG A 241 8.06 -18.33 -14.09
CA ARG A 241 6.60 -18.24 -14.30
C ARG A 241 6.23 -17.26 -15.41
N PHE A 242 7.05 -16.25 -15.69
CA PHE A 242 6.78 -15.24 -16.73
C PHE A 242 7.63 -15.41 -18.00
N HIS A 243 8.55 -16.37 -18.03
CA HIS A 243 9.39 -16.62 -19.17
C HIS A 243 8.56 -17.01 -20.41
N GLY A 244 8.89 -16.40 -21.57
CA GLY A 244 8.21 -16.65 -22.84
C GLY A 244 6.84 -15.97 -22.99
N LEU A 245 6.40 -15.18 -21.99
CA LEU A 245 5.11 -14.49 -22.02
C LEU A 245 5.23 -12.99 -22.38
N GLU A 246 6.36 -12.54 -22.92
CA GLU A 246 6.63 -11.12 -23.18
C GLU A 246 5.58 -10.49 -24.11
N ASN A 247 5.09 -11.27 -25.07
CA ASN A 247 4.11 -10.82 -26.06
C ASN A 247 2.69 -11.36 -25.83
N ASP A 248 2.46 -12.14 -24.77
CA ASP A 248 1.15 -12.68 -24.41
C ASP A 248 0.60 -11.98 -23.14
N ALA A 249 -0.04 -10.83 -23.33
CA ALA A 249 -0.60 -10.04 -22.25
C ALA A 249 -1.75 -10.76 -21.51
N ALA A 250 -2.53 -11.58 -22.20
CA ALA A 250 -3.66 -12.29 -21.63
C ALA A 250 -3.17 -13.38 -20.68
N THR A 251 -2.25 -14.24 -21.13
CA THR A 251 -1.66 -15.29 -20.29
C THR A 251 -0.87 -14.68 -19.13
N ARG A 252 -0.10 -13.60 -19.34
CA ARG A 252 0.60 -12.89 -18.24
C ARG A 252 -0.37 -12.44 -17.13
N LYS A 253 -1.55 -11.93 -17.50
CA LYS A 253 -2.54 -11.48 -16.52
C LYS A 253 -3.07 -12.64 -15.68
N LEU A 254 -3.29 -13.81 -16.28
CA LEU A 254 -3.72 -15.02 -15.58
C LEU A 254 -2.62 -15.53 -14.63
N ILE A 255 -1.38 -15.61 -15.11
CA ILE A 255 -0.24 -16.01 -14.27
C ILE A 255 -0.03 -15.02 -13.11
N ALA A 256 -0.13 -13.73 -13.37
CA ALA A 256 -0.03 -12.71 -12.33
C ALA A 256 -1.10 -12.86 -11.22
N ALA A 257 -2.33 -13.19 -11.62
CA ALA A 257 -3.42 -13.46 -10.67
C ALA A 257 -3.14 -14.73 -9.84
N ALA A 258 -2.67 -15.81 -10.49
CA ALA A 258 -2.35 -17.07 -9.82
C ALA A 258 -1.20 -16.89 -8.81
N VAL A 259 -0.10 -16.27 -9.22
CA VAL A 259 1.07 -16.00 -8.34
C VAL A 259 0.67 -15.17 -7.11
N ALA A 260 -0.07 -14.08 -7.31
CA ALA A 260 -0.50 -13.26 -6.20
C ALA A 260 -1.51 -13.98 -5.29
N ALA A 261 -2.39 -14.81 -5.84
CA ALA A 261 -3.32 -15.64 -5.06
C ALA A 261 -2.57 -16.69 -4.23
N GLU A 262 -1.59 -17.41 -4.83
CA GLU A 262 -0.73 -18.35 -4.10
C GLU A 262 -0.04 -17.67 -2.91
N GLN A 263 0.54 -16.48 -3.13
CA GLN A 263 1.20 -15.70 -2.08
C GLN A 263 0.23 -15.34 -0.95
N VAL A 264 -0.92 -14.80 -1.29
CA VAL A 264 -1.89 -14.31 -0.29
C VAL A 264 -2.52 -15.48 0.47
N PHE A 265 -2.79 -16.62 -0.18
CA PHE A 265 -3.33 -17.80 0.47
C PHE A 265 -2.37 -18.41 1.49
N ASP A 266 -1.08 -18.51 1.17
CA ASP A 266 -0.08 -18.98 2.13
C ASP A 266 0.02 -18.03 3.33
N LEU A 267 -0.05 -16.71 3.11
CA LEU A 267 -0.10 -15.73 4.21
C LEU A 267 -1.35 -15.91 5.09
N VAL A 268 -2.53 -16.14 4.50
CA VAL A 268 -3.77 -16.41 5.24
C VAL A 268 -3.68 -17.72 6.04
N ASP A 269 -3.17 -18.79 5.43
CA ASP A 269 -3.00 -20.09 6.08
C ASP A 269 -2.06 -19.99 7.30
N ARG A 270 -1.11 -19.05 7.26
CA ARG A 270 -0.17 -18.74 8.34
C ARG A 270 -0.66 -17.65 9.30
N GLY A 271 -1.94 -17.24 9.21
CA GLY A 271 -2.61 -16.39 10.17
C GLY A 271 -2.67 -14.90 9.86
N VAL A 272 -2.24 -14.47 8.67
CA VAL A 272 -2.38 -13.08 8.24
C VAL A 272 -3.83 -12.79 7.86
N THR A 273 -4.39 -11.71 8.39
CA THR A 273 -5.80 -11.33 8.17
C THR A 273 -5.97 -9.95 7.54
N THR A 274 -4.89 -9.19 7.35
CA THR A 274 -4.95 -7.85 6.75
C THR A 274 -3.89 -7.70 5.68
N PHE A 275 -4.25 -7.06 4.56
CA PHE A 275 -3.39 -6.90 3.39
C PHE A 275 -3.44 -5.47 2.85
N HIS A 276 -2.31 -4.98 2.35
CA HIS A 276 -2.23 -3.74 1.61
C HIS A 276 -1.84 -4.02 0.16
N PHE A 277 -2.68 -3.65 -0.81
CA PHE A 277 -2.42 -3.92 -2.22
C PHE A 277 -1.91 -2.69 -2.95
N TYR A 278 -0.74 -2.80 -3.55
CA TYR A 278 -0.19 -1.83 -4.50
C TYR A 278 -0.88 -1.99 -5.85
N THR A 279 -1.95 -1.23 -6.07
CA THR A 279 -2.84 -1.43 -7.23
C THR A 279 -2.23 -1.00 -8.55
N MET A 280 -1.27 -0.09 -8.52
CA MET A 280 -0.72 0.59 -9.71
C MET A 280 -1.84 1.24 -10.56
N ASN A 281 -2.92 1.72 -9.92
CA ASN A 281 -4.16 2.21 -10.51
C ASN A 281 -4.84 1.19 -11.47
N ARG A 282 -4.68 -0.11 -11.20
CA ARG A 282 -5.28 -1.20 -11.98
C ARG A 282 -6.00 -2.16 -11.06
N ALA A 283 -7.32 -2.08 -11.06
CA ALA A 283 -8.16 -2.81 -10.11
C ALA A 283 -8.32 -4.30 -10.40
N ASP A 284 -8.24 -4.73 -11.66
CA ASP A 284 -8.70 -6.06 -12.09
C ASP A 284 -8.07 -7.22 -11.31
N LEU A 285 -6.72 -7.25 -11.21
CA LEU A 285 -6.03 -8.32 -10.49
C LEU A 285 -6.33 -8.26 -8.99
N VAL A 286 -6.29 -7.07 -8.42
CA VAL A 286 -6.58 -6.87 -6.99
C VAL A 286 -8.00 -7.27 -6.66
N PHE A 287 -8.98 -6.88 -7.49
CA PHE A 287 -10.38 -7.29 -7.33
C PHE A 287 -10.53 -8.82 -7.39
N ALA A 288 -9.87 -9.48 -8.36
CA ALA A 288 -9.91 -10.95 -8.47
C ALA A 288 -9.32 -11.63 -7.23
N ILE A 289 -8.17 -11.15 -6.72
CA ILE A 289 -7.53 -11.69 -5.52
C ILE A 289 -8.44 -11.48 -4.29
N CYS A 290 -8.99 -10.28 -4.11
CA CYS A 290 -9.94 -10.00 -3.03
C CYS A 290 -11.18 -10.90 -3.11
N HIS A 291 -11.67 -11.16 -4.33
CA HIS A 291 -12.79 -12.07 -4.54
C HIS A 291 -12.45 -13.51 -4.16
N LEU A 292 -11.23 -13.98 -4.48
CA LEU A 292 -10.73 -15.29 -4.04
C LEU A 292 -10.59 -15.37 -2.52
N LEU A 293 -10.23 -14.27 -1.84
CA LEU A 293 -10.20 -14.15 -0.39
C LEU A 293 -11.58 -14.11 0.28
N GLY A 294 -12.65 -14.20 -0.50
CA GLY A 294 -14.02 -14.17 0.02
C GLY A 294 -14.62 -12.78 0.19
N LEU A 295 -13.89 -11.69 -0.13
CA LEU A 295 -14.50 -10.37 -0.13
C LEU A 295 -15.49 -10.24 -1.29
N ARG A 296 -16.65 -9.66 -0.99
CA ARG A 296 -17.73 -9.47 -1.96
C ARG A 296 -18.19 -8.03 -1.94
N PRO A 297 -18.59 -7.47 -3.09
CA PRO A 297 -19.25 -6.17 -3.12
C PRO A 297 -20.45 -6.16 -2.16
N SER A 298 -20.56 -5.11 -1.36
CA SER A 298 -21.71 -4.97 -0.46
C SER A 298 -23.00 -4.80 -1.27
N SER A 299 -24.10 -5.44 -0.86
CA SER A 299 -25.39 -5.40 -1.55
C SER A 299 -25.99 -3.98 -1.63
N LEU A 300 -25.57 -3.06 -0.78
CA LEU A 300 -25.97 -1.65 -0.79
C LEU A 300 -25.47 -0.90 -2.04
N SER A 301 -24.27 -1.25 -2.55
CA SER A 301 -23.71 -0.61 -3.75
C SER A 301 -24.36 -1.06 -5.07
N GLN A 302 -25.08 -2.18 -5.05
CA GLN A 302 -25.77 -2.69 -6.25
C GLN A 302 -27.16 -2.06 -6.45
N ARG A 303 -27.81 -1.56 -5.38
CA ARG A 303 -29.15 -0.98 -5.47
C ARG A 303 -29.18 0.44 -6.03
N GLU A 304 -28.09 1.21 -5.88
CA GLU A 304 -28.00 2.58 -6.40
C GLU A 304 -27.64 2.66 -7.90
N ARG A 305 -27.26 1.55 -8.55
CA ARG A 305 -26.85 1.51 -9.96
C ARG A 305 -27.95 1.09 -10.95
N VAL A 306 -29.20 0.86 -10.48
CA VAL A 306 -30.32 0.64 -11.40
C VAL A 306 -30.91 2.02 -11.73
N PRO A 307 -30.70 2.57 -12.94
CA PRO A 307 -31.40 3.78 -13.34
C PRO A 307 -32.90 3.44 -13.37
N GLU A 308 -33.71 4.17 -12.62
CA GLU A 308 -35.15 4.15 -12.79
C GLU A 308 -35.46 4.41 -14.27
N ARG A 309 -35.91 3.40 -14.97
CA ARG A 309 -36.57 3.60 -16.27
C ARG A 309 -37.80 4.44 -15.96
N ARG A 310 -37.74 5.72 -16.26
CA ARG A 310 -38.93 6.55 -16.39
C ARG A 310 -39.76 5.95 -17.52
N GLU A 311 -40.78 5.20 -17.15
CA GLU A 311 -41.87 4.91 -18.06
C GLU A 311 -42.53 6.26 -18.36
N GLY A 312 -42.23 6.76 -19.58
CA GLY A 312 -42.97 7.86 -20.14
C GLY A 312 -44.30 7.35 -20.65
N GLY A 313 -45.39 7.82 -20.04
CA GLY A 313 -46.71 7.78 -20.63
C GLY A 313 -46.87 8.83 -21.71
#